data_3bd398dce6dca3238aac48cdb1297ca8
#
_entry.id   3bd398dce6dca3238aac48cdb1297ca8
#
_cell.length_a   1.000
_cell.length_b   1.000
_cell.length_c   1.000
_cell.angle_alpha   90.00
_cell.angle_beta   90.00
_cell.angle_gamma   90.00
#
_symmetry.space_group_name_H-M   'P 1'
#
loop_
_entity.id
_entity.type
_entity.pdbx_description
1 polymer ?
#
loop_
_entity_poly.entity_id
_entity_poly.type
_entity_poly.pdbx_seq_one_letter_code
_entity_poly.pdbx_strand_id
1 'polypeptide(L)'
;DCLLSRGLGDVYKRQLIILVLSILMKMWMAKFNKYLGNKVDSAAMKATATDSLSDCVATSVVLIGVLLTLFSDINIDGIAGVVVAVFVILAGFGAAKDTLQPLLGQPPTKEYVQELQNIVLQDKHIIGVHDLIVHNYGPGRVYASLHAEVPASMDMMEAHDYIDMAERRVEKRMKCFISIHMDPVVTDDEVINHLRNMTTEVVKSVGEELDIHDFRTVKGPYITNLIFDVLVPYNYHLSDDEIK
;
A
#
# COMPACT_ATOMS: atom_id res chain seq x y z
N ASP A 1 -59.17 23.06 12.66
CA ASP A 1 -58.51 21.81 12.12
C ASP A 1 -57.94 21.96 10.70
N CYS A 2 -58.55 22.76 9.82
CA CYS A 2 -58.10 22.92 8.42
C CYS A 2 -56.79 23.74 8.27
N LEU A 3 -56.51 24.67 9.19
CA LEU A 3 -55.26 25.48 9.19
C LEU A 3 -54.04 24.69 9.70
N LEU A 4 -54.23 23.79 10.67
CA LEU A 4 -53.17 22.90 11.16
C LEU A 4 -52.76 21.88 10.10
N SER A 5 -53.71 21.28 9.37
CA SER A 5 -53.41 20.28 8.33
C SER A 5 -52.70 20.91 7.12
N ARG A 6 -52.97 22.16 6.74
CA ARG A 6 -52.23 22.89 5.70
C ARG A 6 -50.80 23.24 6.14
N GLY A 7 -50.60 23.64 7.40
CA GLY A 7 -49.30 23.94 7.93
C GLY A 7 -48.39 22.69 7.99
N LEU A 8 -48.92 21.56 8.42
CA LEU A 8 -48.21 20.27 8.45
C LEU A 8 -47.78 19.81 7.03
N GLY A 9 -48.73 19.90 6.04
CA GLY A 9 -48.41 19.54 4.66
C GLY A 9 -47.30 20.38 4.03
N ASP A 10 -47.22 21.67 4.37
CA ASP A 10 -46.17 22.56 3.85
C ASP A 10 -44.82 22.32 4.52
N VAL A 11 -44.81 21.92 5.80
CA VAL A 11 -43.57 21.50 6.50
C VAL A 11 -42.98 20.24 5.86
N TYR A 12 -43.77 19.21 5.62
CA TYR A 12 -43.32 17.98 4.97
C TYR A 12 -42.82 18.23 3.54
N LYS A 13 -43.46 19.07 2.75
CA LYS A 13 -42.99 19.44 1.41
C LYS A 13 -41.61 20.11 1.44
N ARG A 14 -41.42 21.06 2.35
CA ARG A 14 -40.10 21.71 2.54
C ARG A 14 -39.04 20.72 2.96
N GLN A 15 -39.33 19.80 3.90
CA GLN A 15 -38.44 18.77 4.35
C GLN A 15 -38.02 17.85 3.21
N LEU A 16 -38.96 17.37 2.38
CA LEU A 16 -38.66 16.54 1.22
C LEU A 16 -37.74 17.23 0.21
N ILE A 17 -38.02 18.51 -0.10
CA ILE A 17 -37.18 19.29 -1.02
C ILE A 17 -35.75 19.41 -0.48
N ILE A 18 -35.59 19.71 0.81
CA ILE A 18 -34.26 19.84 1.45
C ILE A 18 -33.52 18.50 1.43
N LEU A 19 -34.18 17.38 1.74
CA LEU A 19 -33.59 16.06 1.73
C LEU A 19 -33.13 15.67 0.32
N VAL A 20 -33.93 15.87 -0.70
CA VAL A 20 -33.57 15.58 -2.10
C VAL A 20 -32.40 16.44 -2.56
N LEU A 21 -32.40 17.74 -2.27
CA LEU A 21 -31.27 18.63 -2.61
C LEU A 21 -30.00 18.21 -1.89
N SER A 22 -30.09 17.81 -0.61
CA SER A 22 -28.96 17.30 0.17
C SER A 22 -28.39 16.04 -0.46
N ILE A 23 -29.23 15.08 -0.86
CA ILE A 23 -28.77 13.83 -1.52
C ILE A 23 -28.04 14.16 -2.83
N LEU A 24 -28.60 15.03 -3.66
CA LEU A 24 -28.00 15.41 -4.95
C LEU A 24 -26.62 16.06 -4.74
N MET A 25 -26.52 16.97 -3.77
CA MET A 25 -25.27 17.67 -3.44
C MET A 25 -24.19 16.69 -2.94
N LYS A 26 -24.57 15.81 -2.00
CA LYS A 26 -23.65 14.79 -1.45
C LYS A 26 -23.21 13.78 -2.51
N MET A 27 -24.08 13.38 -3.40
CA MET A 27 -23.76 12.50 -4.52
C MET A 27 -22.79 13.17 -5.51
N TRP A 28 -22.98 14.45 -5.78
CA TRP A 28 -22.03 15.24 -6.58
C TRP A 28 -20.66 15.34 -5.89
N MET A 29 -20.62 15.65 -4.59
CA MET A 29 -19.38 15.71 -3.80
C MET A 29 -18.66 14.36 -3.78
N ALA A 30 -19.38 13.25 -3.59
CA ALA A 30 -18.81 11.91 -3.60
C ALA A 30 -18.12 11.59 -4.95
N LYS A 31 -18.82 11.86 -6.07
CA LYS A 31 -18.26 11.67 -7.41
C LYS A 31 -17.05 12.55 -7.68
N PHE A 32 -17.13 13.82 -7.31
CA PHE A 32 -16.05 14.79 -7.49
C PHE A 32 -14.80 14.39 -6.70
N ASN A 33 -14.95 14.11 -5.41
CA ASN A 33 -13.83 13.70 -4.55
C ASN A 33 -13.24 12.35 -4.98
N LYS A 34 -14.08 11.39 -5.42
CA LYS A 34 -13.60 10.12 -5.96
C LYS A 34 -12.78 10.30 -7.24
N TYR A 35 -13.27 11.12 -8.16
CA TYR A 35 -12.55 11.42 -9.41
C TYR A 35 -11.19 12.08 -9.13
N LEU A 36 -11.19 13.11 -8.29
CA LEU A 36 -9.98 13.84 -7.96
C LEU A 36 -9.00 12.95 -7.13
N GLY A 37 -9.53 12.23 -6.14
CA GLY A 37 -8.75 11.31 -5.32
C GLY A 37 -8.05 10.22 -6.11
N ASN A 38 -8.69 9.69 -7.16
CA ASN A 38 -8.06 8.75 -8.08
C ASN A 38 -7.00 9.40 -8.97
N LYS A 39 -7.23 10.66 -9.40
CA LYS A 39 -6.30 11.38 -10.29
C LYS A 39 -5.00 11.78 -9.59
N VAL A 40 -5.07 12.16 -8.31
CA VAL A 40 -3.90 12.60 -7.52
C VAL A 40 -3.43 11.52 -6.52
N ASP A 41 -4.03 10.35 -6.57
CA ASP A 41 -3.79 9.21 -5.66
C ASP A 41 -3.83 9.60 -4.17
N SER A 42 -4.83 10.39 -3.79
CA SER A 42 -4.99 10.88 -2.42
C SER A 42 -5.96 10.01 -1.64
N ALA A 43 -5.45 9.28 -0.63
CA ALA A 43 -6.27 8.49 0.30
C ALA A 43 -7.29 9.37 1.07
N ALA A 44 -6.90 10.57 1.48
CA ALA A 44 -7.79 11.52 2.16
C ALA A 44 -9.00 11.93 1.29
N MET A 45 -8.80 12.19 0.00
CA MET A 45 -9.90 12.52 -0.90
C MET A 45 -10.80 11.32 -1.18
N LYS A 46 -10.23 10.11 -1.28
CA LYS A 46 -10.99 8.86 -1.40
C LYS A 46 -11.85 8.61 -0.15
N ALA A 47 -11.29 8.85 1.05
CA ALA A 47 -12.02 8.77 2.31
C ALA A 47 -13.18 9.78 2.39
N THR A 48 -12.96 11.05 2.00
CA THR A 48 -14.02 12.08 1.91
C THR A 48 -15.11 11.70 0.91
N ALA A 49 -14.77 11.02 -0.19
CA ALA A 49 -15.76 10.52 -1.14
C ALA A 49 -16.64 9.42 -0.53
N THR A 50 -16.03 8.49 0.24
CA THR A 50 -16.74 7.42 0.95
C THR A 50 -17.65 8.00 2.03
N ASP A 51 -17.20 8.97 2.80
CA ASP A 51 -17.98 9.70 3.80
C ASP A 51 -19.21 10.37 3.19
N SER A 52 -19.02 11.14 2.10
CA SER A 52 -20.11 11.77 1.37
C SER A 52 -21.12 10.76 0.81
N LEU A 53 -20.66 9.57 0.40
CA LEU A 53 -21.54 8.49 -0.06
C LEU A 53 -22.34 7.89 1.09
N SER A 54 -21.71 7.65 2.24
CA SER A 54 -22.36 7.16 3.46
C SER A 54 -23.44 8.10 3.94
N ASP A 55 -23.17 9.39 3.93
CA ASP A 55 -24.13 10.44 4.23
C ASP A 55 -25.30 10.47 3.24
N CYS A 56 -25.03 10.23 1.95
CA CYS A 56 -26.06 10.12 0.92
C CYS A 56 -27.01 8.95 1.21
N VAL A 57 -26.45 7.79 1.58
CA VAL A 57 -27.26 6.60 1.95
C VAL A 57 -28.08 6.89 3.20
N ALA A 58 -27.48 7.43 4.27
CA ALA A 58 -28.17 7.78 5.49
C ALA A 58 -29.35 8.75 5.25
N THR A 59 -29.11 9.81 4.47
CA THR A 59 -30.15 10.79 4.11
C THR A 59 -31.24 10.15 3.25
N SER A 60 -30.91 9.21 2.36
CA SER A 60 -31.89 8.47 1.55
C SER A 60 -32.81 7.58 2.41
N VAL A 61 -32.26 6.92 3.43
CA VAL A 61 -33.07 6.12 4.38
C VAL A 61 -34.05 7.01 5.15
N VAL A 62 -33.60 8.20 5.60
CA VAL A 62 -34.46 9.18 6.25
C VAL A 62 -35.59 9.65 5.29
N LEU A 63 -35.23 9.93 4.02
CA LEU A 63 -36.21 10.29 3.01
C LEU A 63 -37.27 9.20 2.80
N ILE A 64 -36.86 7.95 2.69
CA ILE A 64 -37.76 6.80 2.57
C ILE A 64 -38.65 6.69 3.81
N GLY A 65 -38.10 6.84 5.02
CA GLY A 65 -38.86 6.84 6.27
C GLY A 65 -39.96 7.90 6.29
N VAL A 66 -39.63 9.13 5.92
CA VAL A 66 -40.62 10.24 5.79
C VAL A 66 -41.70 9.92 4.76
N LEU A 67 -41.32 9.34 3.62
CA LEU A 67 -42.32 8.95 2.59
C LEU A 67 -43.23 7.83 3.10
N LEU A 68 -42.68 6.82 3.77
CA LEU A 68 -43.48 5.73 4.33
C LEU A 68 -44.47 6.23 5.40
N THR A 69 -44.03 7.13 6.27
CA THR A 69 -44.90 7.74 7.28
C THR A 69 -46.04 8.58 6.64
N LEU A 70 -45.78 9.20 5.45
CA LEU A 70 -46.81 9.94 4.73
C LEU A 70 -47.86 9.06 4.03
N PHE A 71 -47.45 7.87 3.58
CA PHE A 71 -48.33 6.96 2.81
C PHE A 71 -48.87 5.77 3.62
N SER A 72 -48.31 5.50 4.80
CA SER A 72 -48.67 4.38 5.64
C SER A 72 -48.55 4.79 7.12
N ASP A 73 -49.50 4.37 7.97
CA ASP A 73 -49.46 4.62 9.41
C ASP A 73 -48.42 3.78 10.13
N ILE A 74 -47.41 3.28 9.42
CA ILE A 74 -46.35 2.41 9.97
C ILE A 74 -45.18 3.30 10.42
N ASN A 75 -44.94 3.34 11.71
CA ASN A 75 -43.77 4.02 12.29
C ASN A 75 -42.57 3.09 12.27
N ILE A 76 -41.65 3.28 11.30
CA ILE A 76 -40.43 2.50 11.15
C ILE A 76 -39.15 3.28 11.56
N ASP A 77 -39.31 4.50 12.09
CA ASP A 77 -38.20 5.42 12.39
C ASP A 77 -37.14 4.77 13.29
N GLY A 78 -37.55 4.02 14.30
CA GLY A 78 -36.61 3.33 15.19
C GLY A 78 -35.78 2.26 14.48
N ILE A 79 -36.40 1.45 13.63
CA ILE A 79 -35.72 0.39 12.87
C ILE A 79 -34.80 1.00 11.82
N ALA A 80 -35.29 2.00 11.08
CA ALA A 80 -34.50 2.73 10.08
C ALA A 80 -33.30 3.40 10.72
N GLY A 81 -33.45 4.01 11.91
CA GLY A 81 -32.37 4.62 12.67
C GLY A 81 -31.28 3.61 13.06
N VAL A 82 -31.65 2.43 13.53
CA VAL A 82 -30.68 1.37 13.86
C VAL A 82 -29.93 0.88 12.62
N VAL A 83 -30.63 0.65 11.50
CA VAL A 83 -29.98 0.21 10.25
C VAL A 83 -28.98 1.27 9.76
N VAL A 84 -29.36 2.55 9.76
CA VAL A 84 -28.45 3.64 9.41
C VAL A 84 -27.26 3.73 10.35
N ALA A 85 -27.47 3.62 11.65
CA ALA A 85 -26.39 3.68 12.64
C ALA A 85 -25.36 2.57 12.43
N VAL A 86 -25.79 1.33 12.20
CA VAL A 86 -24.90 0.20 11.89
C VAL A 86 -24.14 0.46 10.60
N PHE A 87 -24.83 0.92 9.56
CA PHE A 87 -24.19 1.24 8.28
C PHE A 87 -23.10 2.34 8.43
N VAL A 88 -23.39 3.43 9.14
CA VAL A 88 -22.46 4.56 9.36
C VAL A 88 -21.25 4.09 10.19
N ILE A 89 -21.46 3.25 11.21
CA ILE A 89 -20.35 2.69 12.01
C ILE A 89 -19.42 1.85 11.13
N LEU A 90 -19.97 0.95 10.31
CA LEU A 90 -19.17 0.11 9.41
C LEU A 90 -18.43 0.94 8.35
N ALA A 91 -19.09 1.94 7.76
CA ALA A 91 -18.47 2.84 6.80
C ALA A 91 -17.36 3.69 7.43
N GLY A 92 -17.57 4.20 8.65
CA GLY A 92 -16.57 4.95 9.41
C GLY A 92 -15.36 4.10 9.77
N PHE A 93 -15.56 2.84 10.17
CA PHE A 93 -14.46 1.91 10.43
C PHE A 93 -13.67 1.60 9.18
N GLY A 94 -14.35 1.39 8.03
CA GLY A 94 -13.69 1.22 6.73
C GLY A 94 -12.82 2.44 6.36
N ALA A 95 -13.38 3.65 6.45
CA ALA A 95 -12.65 4.88 6.15
C ALA A 95 -11.44 5.10 7.08
N ALA A 96 -11.58 4.80 8.38
CA ALA A 96 -10.48 4.87 9.33
C ALA A 96 -9.36 3.87 8.96
N LYS A 97 -9.72 2.63 8.63
CA LYS A 97 -8.78 1.61 8.19
C LYS A 97 -8.02 2.05 6.92
N ASP A 98 -8.72 2.53 5.90
CA ASP A 98 -8.13 2.99 4.64
C ASP A 98 -7.19 4.19 4.83
N THR A 99 -7.46 5.03 5.84
CA THR A 99 -6.61 6.18 6.18
C THR A 99 -5.37 5.77 6.98
N LEU A 100 -5.51 4.77 7.86
CA LEU A 100 -4.41 4.31 8.71
C LEU A 100 -3.45 3.35 7.99
N GLN A 101 -3.96 2.54 7.06
CA GLN A 101 -3.15 1.56 6.35
C GLN A 101 -1.88 2.13 5.68
N PRO A 102 -1.93 3.28 4.96
CA PRO A 102 -0.72 3.87 4.39
C PRO A 102 0.29 4.32 5.45
N LEU A 103 -0.18 4.72 6.65
CA LEU A 103 0.70 5.14 7.76
C LEU A 103 1.40 3.95 8.43
N LEU A 104 0.78 2.77 8.40
CA LEU A 104 1.35 1.52 8.92
C LEU A 104 2.30 0.84 7.91
N GLY A 105 2.38 1.35 6.68
CA GLY A 105 3.19 0.78 5.61
C GLY A 105 2.42 -0.27 4.81
N GLN A 106 1.88 0.12 3.67
CA GLN A 106 1.36 -0.85 2.69
C GLN A 106 2.49 -1.32 1.79
N PRO A 107 2.56 -2.63 1.49
CA PRO A 107 3.52 -3.12 0.52
C PRO A 107 3.24 -2.49 -0.85
N PRO A 108 4.28 -2.13 -1.61
CA PRO A 108 4.11 -1.65 -2.97
C PRO A 108 3.53 -2.74 -3.87
N THR A 109 2.97 -2.36 -5.02
CA THR A 109 2.52 -3.35 -6.00
C THR A 109 3.70 -4.10 -6.60
N LYS A 110 3.48 -5.33 -7.06
CA LYS A 110 4.53 -6.14 -7.69
C LYS A 110 5.13 -5.44 -8.92
N GLU A 111 4.30 -4.76 -9.69
CA GLU A 111 4.72 -3.99 -10.87
C GLU A 111 5.66 -2.85 -10.48
N TYR A 112 5.36 -2.14 -9.39
CA TYR A 112 6.21 -1.07 -8.87
C TYR A 112 7.59 -1.58 -8.45
N VAL A 113 7.62 -2.71 -7.73
CA VAL A 113 8.85 -3.39 -7.31
C VAL A 113 9.69 -3.79 -8.52
N GLN A 114 9.08 -4.45 -9.50
CA GLN A 114 9.76 -4.90 -10.72
C GLN A 114 10.31 -3.73 -11.54
N GLU A 115 9.54 -2.65 -11.69
CA GLU A 115 9.99 -1.47 -12.42
C GLU A 115 11.19 -0.83 -11.73
N LEU A 116 11.15 -0.69 -10.39
CA LEU A 116 12.25 -0.11 -9.62
C LEU A 116 13.52 -0.96 -9.75
N GLN A 117 13.43 -2.26 -9.54
CA GLN A 117 14.55 -3.19 -9.70
C GLN A 117 15.14 -3.15 -11.12
N ASN A 118 14.27 -3.15 -12.14
CA ASN A 118 14.70 -3.07 -13.52
C ASN A 118 15.46 -1.77 -13.84
N ILE A 119 15.06 -0.64 -13.24
CA ILE A 119 15.76 0.65 -13.44
C ILE A 119 17.16 0.60 -12.82
N VAL A 120 17.30 0.01 -11.63
CA VAL A 120 18.60 -0.12 -10.96
C VAL A 120 19.52 -1.06 -11.75
N LEU A 121 19.02 -2.23 -12.14
CA LEU A 121 19.73 -3.26 -12.90
C LEU A 121 20.01 -2.89 -14.38
N GLN A 122 19.63 -1.69 -14.84
CA GLN A 122 20.01 -1.22 -16.19
C GLN A 122 21.53 -1.04 -16.33
N ASP A 123 22.22 -0.82 -15.22
CA ASP A 123 23.66 -0.72 -15.21
C ASP A 123 24.27 -2.11 -15.05
N LYS A 124 25.12 -2.50 -16.01
CA LYS A 124 25.80 -3.80 -16.03
C LYS A 124 26.78 -4.02 -14.86
N HIS A 125 27.17 -2.95 -14.16
CA HIS A 125 28.08 -3.02 -13.02
C HIS A 125 27.34 -3.32 -11.71
N ILE A 126 25.99 -3.23 -11.71
CA ILE A 126 25.15 -3.68 -10.62
C ILE A 126 24.69 -5.10 -10.95
N ILE A 127 25.19 -6.08 -10.21
CA ILE A 127 24.99 -7.51 -10.49
C ILE A 127 23.75 -8.10 -9.83
N GLY A 128 23.28 -7.48 -8.75
CA GLY A 128 22.08 -7.91 -8.04
C GLY A 128 21.47 -6.79 -7.22
N VAL A 129 20.20 -6.96 -6.82
CA VAL A 129 19.50 -6.07 -5.90
C VAL A 129 18.65 -6.90 -4.94
N HIS A 130 18.65 -6.53 -3.66
CA HIS A 130 17.88 -7.19 -2.61
C HIS A 130 17.45 -6.19 -1.53
N ASP A 131 16.72 -6.65 -0.50
CA ASP A 131 16.27 -5.89 0.66
C ASP A 131 15.55 -4.58 0.32
N LEU A 132 14.70 -4.63 -0.72
CA LEU A 132 13.91 -3.48 -1.11
C LEU A 132 12.83 -3.15 -0.08
N ILE A 133 12.93 -1.98 0.53
CA ILE A 133 11.92 -1.39 1.41
C ILE A 133 11.33 -0.16 0.72
N VAL A 134 10.01 -0.04 0.69
CA VAL A 134 9.31 1.11 0.12
C VAL A 134 8.34 1.68 1.13
N HIS A 135 8.45 2.98 1.39
CA HIS A 135 7.55 3.73 2.23
C HIS A 135 6.77 4.74 1.41
N ASN A 136 5.45 4.64 1.40
CA ASN A 136 4.58 5.57 0.71
C ASN A 136 3.88 6.48 1.73
N TYR A 137 4.29 7.75 1.78
CA TYR A 137 3.71 8.80 2.65
C TYR A 137 2.69 9.67 1.92
N GLY A 138 2.19 9.23 0.78
CA GLY A 138 1.20 9.93 -0.02
C GLY A 138 1.77 10.52 -1.32
N PRO A 139 0.98 11.31 -2.05
CA PRO A 139 1.33 11.82 -3.38
C PRO A 139 2.67 12.54 -3.42
N GLY A 140 3.59 12.04 -4.22
CA GLY A 140 4.92 12.63 -4.41
C GLY A 140 5.87 12.49 -3.23
N ARG A 141 5.58 11.64 -2.25
CA ARG A 141 6.41 11.37 -1.07
C ARG A 141 6.63 9.88 -0.87
N VAL A 142 7.25 9.25 -1.85
CA VAL A 142 7.67 7.85 -1.79
C VAL A 142 9.17 7.80 -1.51
N TYR A 143 9.54 6.98 -0.52
CA TYR A 143 10.93 6.72 -0.15
C TYR A 143 11.19 5.23 -0.28
N ALA A 144 12.34 4.89 -0.86
CA ALA A 144 12.77 3.52 -0.96
C ALA A 144 14.22 3.38 -0.46
N SER A 145 14.54 2.19 0.01
CA SER A 145 15.92 1.76 0.20
C SER A 145 16.08 0.36 -0.35
N LEU A 146 17.22 0.05 -0.89
CA LEU A 146 17.59 -1.29 -1.32
C LEU A 146 19.10 -1.49 -1.23
N HIS A 147 19.53 -2.73 -1.29
CA HIS A 147 20.90 -3.11 -1.43
C HIS A 147 21.21 -3.46 -2.88
N ALA A 148 22.37 -3.00 -3.37
CA ALA A 148 22.84 -3.29 -4.72
C ALA A 148 24.22 -3.94 -4.65
N GLU A 149 24.32 -5.11 -5.25
CA GLU A 149 25.56 -5.87 -5.34
C GLU A 149 26.46 -5.32 -6.45
N VAL A 150 27.71 -5.05 -6.12
CA VAL A 150 28.75 -4.61 -7.06
C VAL A 150 29.98 -5.49 -6.92
N PRO A 151 30.82 -5.66 -7.98
CA PRO A 151 32.04 -6.43 -7.88
C PRO A 151 33.00 -5.85 -6.81
N ALA A 152 33.46 -6.67 -5.87
CA ALA A 152 34.40 -6.26 -4.82
C ALA A 152 35.77 -5.80 -5.36
N SER A 153 36.11 -6.18 -6.59
CA SER A 153 37.32 -5.76 -7.30
C SER A 153 37.22 -4.37 -7.92
N MET A 154 36.02 -3.76 -7.96
CA MET A 154 35.80 -2.42 -8.49
C MET A 154 36.35 -1.35 -7.55
N ASP A 155 36.86 -0.25 -8.11
CA ASP A 155 37.25 0.90 -7.30
C ASP A 155 36.01 1.49 -6.60
N MET A 156 36.19 1.86 -5.32
CA MET A 156 35.06 2.33 -4.49
C MET A 156 34.42 3.61 -5.06
N MET A 157 35.20 4.51 -5.61
CA MET A 157 34.67 5.77 -6.19
C MET A 157 33.90 5.50 -7.46
N GLU A 158 34.41 4.57 -8.28
CA GLU A 158 33.72 4.14 -9.50
C GLU A 158 32.40 3.42 -9.17
N ALA A 159 32.40 2.51 -8.21
CA ALA A 159 31.20 1.83 -7.74
C ALA A 159 30.16 2.83 -7.22
N HIS A 160 30.59 3.82 -6.42
CA HIS A 160 29.72 4.87 -5.90
C HIS A 160 29.09 5.69 -7.03
N ASP A 161 29.83 6.02 -8.10
CA ASP A 161 29.30 6.77 -9.23
C ASP A 161 28.18 6.00 -9.96
N TYR A 162 28.33 4.68 -10.12
CA TYR A 162 27.26 3.84 -10.69
C TYR A 162 26.00 3.80 -9.82
N ILE A 163 26.19 3.72 -8.50
CA ILE A 163 25.08 3.76 -7.54
C ILE A 163 24.37 5.13 -7.59
N ASP A 164 25.09 6.25 -7.53
CA ASP A 164 24.53 7.60 -7.64
C ASP A 164 23.74 7.78 -8.95
N MET A 165 24.29 7.28 -10.07
CA MET A 165 23.55 7.28 -11.34
C MET A 165 22.30 6.43 -11.32
N ALA A 166 22.30 5.29 -10.63
CA ALA A 166 21.11 4.44 -10.46
C ALA A 166 20.06 5.16 -9.61
N GLU A 167 20.42 5.76 -8.47
CA GLU A 167 19.53 6.56 -7.62
C GLU A 167 18.87 7.69 -8.42
N ARG A 168 19.64 8.47 -9.15
CA ARG A 168 19.13 9.57 -10.01
C ARG A 168 18.20 9.06 -11.11
N ARG A 169 18.43 7.87 -11.68
CA ARG A 169 17.53 7.27 -12.67
C ARG A 169 16.18 6.94 -12.08
N VAL A 170 16.16 6.34 -10.88
CA VAL A 170 14.93 6.00 -10.15
C VAL A 170 14.17 7.28 -9.78
N GLU A 171 14.83 8.26 -9.16
CA GLU A 171 14.20 9.53 -8.79
C GLU A 171 13.55 10.23 -9.99
N LYS A 172 14.25 10.28 -11.12
CA LYS A 172 13.74 10.92 -12.33
C LYS A 172 12.54 10.21 -12.95
N ARG A 173 12.54 8.87 -12.96
CA ARG A 173 11.51 8.07 -13.64
C ARG A 173 10.30 7.80 -12.74
N MET A 174 10.52 7.45 -11.48
CA MET A 174 9.48 7.03 -10.56
C MET A 174 9.06 8.11 -9.56
N LYS A 175 9.78 9.25 -9.52
CA LYS A 175 9.59 10.32 -8.51
C LYS A 175 9.63 9.77 -7.08
N CYS A 176 10.51 8.81 -6.85
CA CYS A 176 10.77 8.15 -5.59
C CYS A 176 12.14 8.56 -5.10
N PHE A 177 12.23 9.06 -3.87
CA PHE A 177 13.54 9.24 -3.21
C PHE A 177 14.07 7.89 -2.83
N ILE A 178 15.28 7.56 -3.27
CA ILE A 178 15.87 6.25 -3.01
C ILE A 178 17.26 6.41 -2.41
N SER A 179 17.60 5.52 -1.48
CA SER A 179 18.95 5.32 -1.00
C SER A 179 19.36 3.88 -1.28
N ILE A 180 20.49 3.71 -1.95
CA ILE A 180 21.00 2.40 -2.33
C ILE A 180 22.24 2.10 -1.51
N HIS A 181 22.16 1.06 -0.67
CA HIS A 181 23.35 0.52 0.01
C HIS A 181 24.17 -0.32 -0.96
N MET A 182 25.47 -0.09 -0.98
CA MET A 182 26.38 -0.79 -1.88
C MET A 182 26.97 -2.01 -1.17
N ASP A 183 26.73 -3.20 -1.71
CA ASP A 183 27.28 -4.48 -1.20
C ASP A 183 28.35 -5.03 -2.13
N PRO A 184 29.63 -4.99 -1.72
CA PRO A 184 30.71 -5.56 -2.50
C PRO A 184 30.67 -7.10 -2.49
N VAL A 185 30.54 -7.72 -3.67
CA VAL A 185 30.49 -9.17 -3.84
C VAL A 185 31.72 -9.67 -4.56
N VAL A 186 32.37 -10.69 -4.00
CA VAL A 186 33.51 -11.35 -4.65
C VAL A 186 33.00 -12.24 -5.79
N THR A 187 33.38 -11.91 -7.03
CA THR A 187 32.96 -12.62 -8.24
C THR A 187 34.10 -13.33 -8.96
N ASP A 188 35.36 -13.02 -8.62
CA ASP A 188 36.59 -13.43 -9.29
C ASP A 188 37.36 -14.53 -8.52
N ASP A 189 36.87 -15.00 -7.37
CA ASP A 189 37.46 -16.12 -6.60
C ASP A 189 36.63 -17.41 -6.84
N GLU A 190 37.24 -18.38 -7.54
CA GLU A 190 36.60 -19.67 -7.87
C GLU A 190 36.22 -20.47 -6.61
N VAL A 191 37.00 -20.38 -5.53
CA VAL A 191 36.72 -21.10 -4.28
C VAL A 191 35.48 -20.50 -3.62
N ILE A 192 35.40 -19.17 -3.57
CA ILE A 192 34.23 -18.47 -2.99
C ILE A 192 32.98 -18.73 -3.81
N ASN A 193 33.07 -18.71 -5.13
CA ASN A 193 31.98 -19.03 -6.03
C ASN A 193 31.49 -20.48 -5.87
N HIS A 194 32.44 -21.43 -5.70
CA HIS A 194 32.09 -22.82 -5.43
C HIS A 194 31.36 -22.98 -4.07
N LEU A 195 31.84 -22.30 -3.02
CA LEU A 195 31.19 -22.33 -1.71
C LEU A 195 29.80 -21.71 -1.75
N ARG A 196 29.61 -20.59 -2.49
CA ARG A 196 28.30 -19.98 -2.69
C ARG A 196 27.33 -20.94 -3.37
N ASN A 197 27.75 -21.55 -4.49
CA ASN A 197 26.90 -22.49 -5.22
C ASN A 197 26.50 -23.70 -4.36
N MET A 198 27.46 -24.26 -3.62
CA MET A 198 27.22 -25.36 -2.70
C MET A 198 26.21 -24.96 -1.61
N THR A 199 26.36 -23.76 -1.03
CA THR A 199 25.43 -23.24 -0.01
C THR A 199 24.03 -23.06 -0.60
N THR A 200 23.93 -22.50 -1.81
CA THR A 200 22.66 -22.33 -2.52
C THR A 200 21.98 -23.69 -2.76
N GLU A 201 22.71 -24.71 -3.20
CA GLU A 201 22.18 -26.07 -3.40
C GLU A 201 21.67 -26.69 -2.10
N VAL A 202 22.41 -26.51 -0.99
CA VAL A 202 21.98 -26.99 0.32
C VAL A 202 20.70 -26.29 0.78
N VAL A 203 20.62 -24.96 0.66
CA VAL A 203 19.42 -24.21 1.02
C VAL A 203 18.22 -24.62 0.15
N LYS A 204 18.41 -24.75 -1.17
CA LYS A 204 17.35 -25.22 -2.09
C LYS A 204 16.93 -26.68 -1.84
N SER A 205 17.80 -27.51 -1.26
CA SER A 205 17.41 -28.87 -0.87
C SER A 205 16.44 -28.91 0.33
N VAL A 206 16.42 -27.86 1.15
CA VAL A 206 15.43 -27.68 2.23
C VAL A 206 14.10 -27.19 1.69
N GLY A 207 14.12 -26.33 0.66
CA GLY A 207 12.93 -25.85 -0.03
C GLY A 207 13.29 -25.18 -1.36
N GLU A 208 12.70 -25.63 -2.46
CA GLU A 208 12.98 -25.11 -3.81
C GLU A 208 12.75 -23.60 -3.96
N GLU A 209 11.87 -23.05 -3.13
CA GLU A 209 11.52 -21.62 -3.12
C GLU A 209 12.51 -20.76 -2.32
N LEU A 210 13.41 -21.38 -1.56
CA LEU A 210 14.43 -20.68 -0.78
C LEU A 210 15.61 -20.29 -1.66
N ASP A 211 16.19 -19.12 -1.39
CA ASP A 211 17.42 -18.65 -2.03
C ASP A 211 18.32 -17.96 -1.00
N ILE A 212 19.53 -17.60 -1.39
CA ILE A 212 20.48 -16.90 -0.51
C ILE A 212 20.90 -15.57 -1.12
N HIS A 213 21.16 -14.58 -0.26
CA HIS A 213 21.82 -13.34 -0.64
C HIS A 213 22.87 -12.92 0.42
N ASP A 214 23.60 -11.85 0.15
CA ASP A 214 24.68 -11.31 1.01
C ASP A 214 25.70 -12.38 1.44
N PHE A 215 26.05 -13.26 0.49
CA PHE A 215 27.01 -14.35 0.77
C PHE A 215 28.43 -13.82 0.94
N ARG A 216 28.99 -14.03 2.13
CA ARG A 216 30.34 -13.61 2.51
C ARG A 216 31.11 -14.75 3.18
N THR A 217 32.43 -14.73 3.04
CA THR A 217 33.31 -15.71 3.68
C THR A 217 34.33 -15.03 4.59
N VAL A 218 34.52 -15.57 5.79
CA VAL A 218 35.58 -15.14 6.70
C VAL A 218 36.56 -16.30 6.91
N LYS A 219 37.75 -16.21 6.28
CA LYS A 219 38.77 -17.21 6.35
C LYS A 219 39.50 -17.13 7.72
N GLY A 220 39.45 -18.19 8.49
CA GLY A 220 40.26 -18.39 9.69
C GLY A 220 41.43 -19.36 9.41
N PRO A 221 42.35 -19.58 10.38
CA PRO A 221 43.51 -20.44 10.20
C PRO A 221 43.15 -21.92 10.03
N TYR A 222 42.00 -22.36 10.53
CA TYR A 222 41.56 -23.78 10.50
C TYR A 222 40.13 -23.95 9.97
N ILE A 223 39.33 -22.89 9.96
CA ILE A 223 37.92 -22.90 9.53
C ILE A 223 37.64 -21.70 8.66
N THR A 224 36.69 -21.85 7.73
CA THR A 224 36.10 -20.74 6.97
C THR A 224 34.66 -20.61 7.40
N ASN A 225 34.29 -19.45 7.92
CA ASN A 225 32.88 -19.12 8.21
C ASN A 225 32.19 -18.65 6.93
N LEU A 226 31.00 -19.17 6.70
CA LEU A 226 30.12 -18.72 5.65
C LEU A 226 29.01 -17.88 6.31
N ILE A 227 28.82 -16.67 5.83
CA ILE A 227 27.81 -15.73 6.31
C ILE A 227 26.90 -15.44 5.13
N PHE A 228 25.62 -15.63 5.29
CA PHE A 228 24.62 -15.40 4.25
C PHE A 228 23.24 -15.25 4.87
N ASP A 229 22.34 -14.59 4.18
CA ASP A 229 20.93 -14.49 4.54
C ASP A 229 20.11 -15.42 3.65
N VAL A 230 19.05 -16.02 4.20
CA VAL A 230 18.14 -16.89 3.48
C VAL A 230 16.87 -16.12 3.12
N LEU A 231 16.57 -16.07 1.84
CA LEU A 231 15.30 -15.53 1.33
C LEU A 231 14.18 -16.54 1.54
N VAL A 232 13.22 -16.18 2.35
CA VAL A 232 12.02 -16.97 2.63
C VAL A 232 10.81 -16.27 2.04
N PRO A 233 10.06 -16.89 1.11
CA PRO A 233 8.86 -16.28 0.55
C PRO A 233 7.81 -15.96 1.62
N TYR A 234 7.11 -14.84 1.46
CA TYR A 234 5.96 -14.52 2.30
C TYR A 234 4.88 -15.61 2.15
N ASN A 235 4.40 -16.17 3.22
CA ASN A 235 3.52 -17.37 3.29
C ASN A 235 4.25 -18.70 3.04
N TYR A 236 5.53 -18.79 3.37
CA TYR A 236 6.19 -20.09 3.39
C TYR A 236 5.48 -21.02 4.39
N HIS A 237 5.49 -22.34 4.12
CA HIS A 237 4.72 -23.34 4.87
C HIS A 237 5.23 -23.60 6.30
N LEU A 238 6.44 -23.14 6.63
CA LEU A 238 7.00 -23.21 7.98
C LEU A 238 6.81 -21.88 8.71
N SER A 239 6.62 -21.94 10.02
CA SER A 239 6.60 -20.76 10.89
C SER A 239 8.01 -20.22 11.14
N ASP A 240 8.11 -18.95 11.57
CA ASP A 240 9.40 -18.30 11.86
C ASP A 240 10.23 -19.07 12.91
N ASP A 241 9.59 -19.79 13.83
CA ASP A 241 10.27 -20.61 14.86
C ASP A 241 10.77 -21.95 14.31
N GLU A 242 10.21 -22.46 13.22
CA GLU A 242 10.66 -23.69 12.54
C GLU A 242 11.75 -23.42 11.50
N ILE A 243 11.89 -22.17 11.07
CA ILE A 243 12.95 -21.74 10.11
C ILE A 243 14.25 -21.42 10.85
N LYS A 244 14.19 -21.00 12.13
CA LYS A 244 15.36 -20.71 12.99
C LYS A 244 16.00 -21.97 13.54
#